data_7e72fc7a3e662a3eff9b4f9ba277f860
#
_entry.id   7e72fc7a3e662a3eff9b4f9ba277f860
#
_cell.length_a   1.000
_cell.length_b   1.000
_cell.length_c   1.000
_cell.angle_alpha   90.00
_cell.angle_beta   90.00
_cell.angle_gamma   90.00
#
_symmetry.space_group_name_H-M   'P 1'
#
loop_
_entity.id
_entity.type
_entity.pdbx_description
1 polymer ?
#
loop_
_entity_poly.entity_id
_entity_poly.type
_entity_poly.pdbx_seq_one_letter_code
_entity_poly.pdbx_strand_id
1 'polypeptide(L)'
;MKKIIGIAALMVAFLALAAAGEPTLQPVADPRPILQDLQRKMSSLGSVCLEFTQERNLKLFAEPLRSEGVMLMERPDLIRWETTAPFQSILLGNHKSVAQFERTEGDWKKLKLAFPQMLRRVMEQMVQMHQGKLDALTGDYTISVATGSVAVVTLVPKDEMIRSVLSSLEIKMQPDFSATREVVMHEPSGEFTRIIFRRERRDVKFPLGTFDQAKPLDIAAVKAALSNAP
;
A
#
# COMPACT_ATOMS: atom_id res chain seq x y z
N MET A 1 -5.64 -63.32 42.00
CA MET A 1 -4.61 -62.80 42.92
C MET A 1 -3.82 -61.73 42.22
N LYS A 2 -3.72 -60.57 42.88
CA LYS A 2 -2.79 -59.41 42.64
C LYS A 2 -3.03 -58.58 41.39
N LYS A 3 -3.76 -57.48 41.56
CA LYS A 3 -3.26 -56.08 41.79
C LYS A 3 -2.60 -55.51 40.54
N ILE A 4 -3.29 -54.65 39.86
CA ILE A 4 -2.69 -53.50 39.17
C ILE A 4 -3.47 -52.26 39.59
N ILE A 5 -2.83 -51.52 40.48
CA ILE A 5 -3.24 -50.20 40.91
C ILE A 5 -2.40 -49.21 40.05
N GLY A 6 -3.10 -48.25 39.55
CA GLY A 6 -2.59 -46.89 39.41
C GLY A 6 -1.82 -46.57 38.15
N ILE A 7 -2.40 -45.75 37.33
CA ILE A 7 -1.82 -44.48 36.91
C ILE A 7 -3.01 -43.64 36.41
N ALA A 8 -3.59 -42.94 37.35
CA ALA A 8 -4.40 -41.76 37.02
C ALA A 8 -3.46 -40.52 37.05
N ALA A 9 -3.82 -39.57 36.30
CA ALA A 9 -3.26 -38.20 36.31
C ALA A 9 -1.93 -38.00 35.52
N LEU A 10 -2.01 -38.04 34.20
CA LEU A 10 -1.23 -37.09 33.43
C LEU A 10 -2.19 -36.00 32.94
N MET A 11 -2.30 -34.98 33.73
CA MET A 11 -2.99 -33.75 33.38
C MET A 11 -2.44 -33.24 32.08
N VAL A 12 -3.27 -33.25 31.07
CA VAL A 12 -3.11 -32.52 29.84
C VAL A 12 -3.15 -31.03 30.19
N ALA A 13 -2.00 -30.45 30.47
CA ALA A 13 -1.81 -29.02 30.34
C ALA A 13 -1.86 -28.69 28.84
N PHE A 14 -3.05 -28.64 28.29
CA PHE A 14 -3.27 -27.96 27.03
C PHE A 14 -2.91 -26.49 27.29
N LEU A 15 -1.70 -26.12 26.95
CA LEU A 15 -1.35 -24.74 26.76
C LEU A 15 -2.40 -24.17 25.80
N ALA A 16 -3.26 -23.34 26.32
CA ALA A 16 -4.05 -22.42 25.54
C ALA A 16 -3.03 -21.55 24.80
N LEU A 17 -2.68 -21.96 23.59
CA LEU A 17 -2.04 -21.08 22.63
C LEU A 17 -3.06 -19.97 22.42
N ALA A 18 -2.85 -18.84 23.11
CA ALA A 18 -3.67 -17.67 22.94
C ALA A 18 -3.67 -17.38 21.45
N ALA A 19 -4.76 -17.72 20.79
CA ALA A 19 -5.06 -17.18 19.49
C ALA A 19 -4.93 -15.68 19.67
N ALA A 20 -3.95 -15.07 19.03
CA ALA A 20 -3.86 -13.63 18.93
C ALA A 20 -5.18 -13.21 18.27
N GLY A 21 -6.14 -12.78 19.11
CA GLY A 21 -7.46 -12.37 18.63
C GLY A 21 -7.26 -11.29 17.60
N GLU A 22 -8.08 -11.31 16.57
CA GLU A 22 -8.09 -10.21 15.61
C GLU A 22 -8.17 -8.89 16.38
N PRO A 23 -7.40 -7.87 15.96
CA PRO A 23 -7.37 -6.61 16.66
C PRO A 23 -8.80 -6.06 16.80
N THR A 24 -9.26 -5.89 18.03
CA THR A 24 -10.58 -5.30 18.28
C THR A 24 -10.53 -3.84 17.85
N LEU A 25 -11.08 -3.56 16.66
CA LEU A 25 -11.17 -2.21 16.12
C LEU A 25 -12.45 -1.55 16.63
N GLN A 26 -12.33 -0.31 17.12
CA GLN A 26 -13.45 0.50 17.55
C GLN A 26 -13.74 1.57 16.48
N PRO A 27 -14.95 1.59 15.89
CA PRO A 27 -15.33 2.64 14.97
C PRO A 27 -15.25 4.02 15.64
N VAL A 28 -14.72 4.98 14.91
CA VAL A 28 -14.68 6.38 15.34
C VAL A 28 -15.94 7.08 14.86
N ALA A 29 -16.74 7.64 15.78
CA ALA A 29 -18.02 8.28 15.46
C ALA A 29 -17.84 9.52 14.56
N ASP A 30 -16.81 10.34 14.82
CA ASP A 30 -16.42 11.48 13.97
C ASP A 30 -14.97 11.35 13.54
N PRO A 31 -14.70 10.93 12.29
CA PRO A 31 -13.35 10.75 11.78
C PRO A 31 -12.64 12.06 11.44
N ARG A 32 -13.34 13.19 11.36
CA ARG A 32 -12.79 14.48 10.89
C ARG A 32 -11.55 14.96 11.65
N PRO A 33 -11.50 14.94 13.00
CA PRO A 33 -10.31 15.35 13.74
C PRO A 33 -9.09 14.49 13.40
N ILE A 34 -9.28 13.17 13.24
CA ILE A 34 -8.22 12.23 12.90
C ILE A 34 -7.72 12.49 11.48
N LEU A 35 -8.63 12.69 10.52
CA LEU A 35 -8.26 12.99 9.14
C LEU A 35 -7.49 14.31 9.04
N GLN A 36 -7.87 15.34 9.81
CA GLN A 36 -7.14 16.60 9.87
C GLN A 36 -5.74 16.45 10.48
N ASP A 37 -5.59 15.62 11.53
CA ASP A 37 -4.27 15.34 12.11
C ASP A 37 -3.38 14.58 11.13
N LEU A 38 -3.93 13.55 10.48
CA LEU A 38 -3.24 12.81 9.44
C LEU A 38 -2.81 13.73 8.28
N GLN A 39 -3.71 14.62 7.84
CA GLN A 39 -3.41 15.62 6.82
C GLN A 39 -2.22 16.50 7.22
N ARG A 40 -2.18 17.02 8.46
CA ARG A 40 -1.05 17.82 8.95
C ARG A 40 0.25 17.04 8.93
N LYS A 41 0.24 15.79 9.41
CA LYS A 41 1.42 14.91 9.44
C LYS A 41 1.94 14.61 8.04
N MET A 42 1.06 14.29 7.11
CA MET A 42 1.43 13.97 5.73
C MET A 42 1.85 15.22 4.95
N SER A 43 1.25 16.38 5.21
CA SER A 43 1.56 17.62 4.50
C SER A 43 3.00 18.11 4.73
N SER A 44 3.68 17.67 5.76
CA SER A 44 5.07 18.01 6.04
C SER A 44 6.09 17.18 5.25
N LEU A 45 5.69 16.07 4.64
CA LEU A 45 6.59 15.18 3.90
C LEU A 45 6.92 15.77 2.52
N GLY A 46 8.19 16.00 2.23
CA GLY A 46 8.67 16.46 0.92
C GLY A 46 8.76 15.33 -0.09
N SER A 47 9.33 14.22 0.32
CA SER A 47 9.50 13.02 -0.49
C SER A 47 9.46 11.77 0.38
N VAL A 48 9.15 10.64 -0.23
CA VAL A 48 9.15 9.34 0.45
C VAL A 48 9.60 8.22 -0.48
N CYS A 49 10.34 7.28 0.08
CA CYS A 49 10.70 6.01 -0.54
C CYS A 49 10.18 4.88 0.34
N LEU A 50 9.33 4.02 -0.23
CA LEU A 50 8.72 2.88 0.42
C LEU A 50 9.11 1.60 -0.33
N GLU A 51 9.61 0.60 0.38
CA GLU A 51 9.69 -0.76 -0.16
C GLU A 51 8.38 -1.47 0.12
N PHE A 52 7.88 -2.27 -0.83
CA PHE A 52 6.65 -3.01 -0.65
C PHE A 52 6.76 -4.47 -1.10
N THR A 53 5.91 -5.29 -0.49
CA THR A 53 5.50 -6.60 -1.01
C THR A 53 4.03 -6.50 -1.37
N GLN A 54 3.66 -6.95 -2.56
CA GLN A 54 2.28 -7.02 -3.00
C GLN A 54 1.86 -8.49 -3.11
N GLU A 55 0.67 -8.79 -2.61
CA GLU A 55 0.01 -10.09 -2.73
C GLU A 55 -1.33 -9.88 -3.44
N ARG A 56 -1.50 -10.50 -4.59
CA ARG A 56 -2.77 -10.48 -5.32
C ARG A 56 -3.47 -11.81 -5.16
N ASN A 57 -4.59 -11.81 -4.46
CA ASN A 57 -5.43 -12.97 -4.25
C ASN A 57 -6.46 -13.04 -5.37
N LEU A 58 -6.34 -14.02 -6.23
CA LEU A 58 -7.23 -14.29 -7.35
C LEU A 58 -7.90 -15.63 -7.15
N LYS A 59 -9.21 -15.71 -7.35
CA LYS A 59 -9.98 -16.97 -7.19
C LYS A 59 -9.49 -18.13 -8.07
N LEU A 60 -8.81 -17.79 -9.17
CA LEU A 60 -8.26 -18.76 -10.10
C LEU A 60 -7.05 -19.52 -9.54
N PHE A 61 -6.34 -18.95 -8.58
CA PHE A 61 -5.11 -19.51 -8.03
C PHE A 61 -5.28 -19.87 -6.56
N ALA A 62 -4.74 -21.02 -6.16
CA ALA A 62 -4.75 -21.46 -4.77
C ALA A 62 -3.84 -20.61 -3.87
N GLU A 63 -2.77 -20.07 -4.43
CA GLU A 63 -1.82 -19.21 -3.73
C GLU A 63 -1.84 -17.80 -4.31
N PRO A 64 -1.65 -16.74 -3.48
CA PRO A 64 -1.55 -15.37 -3.97
C PRO A 64 -0.36 -15.18 -4.92
N LEU A 65 -0.55 -14.38 -5.96
CA LEU A 65 0.54 -13.89 -6.78
C LEU A 65 1.32 -12.83 -6.00
N ARG A 66 2.62 -13.07 -5.81
CA ARG A 66 3.49 -12.19 -5.05
C ARG A 66 4.40 -11.37 -5.96
N SER A 67 4.57 -10.11 -5.62
CA SER A 67 5.55 -9.23 -6.25
C SER A 67 6.18 -8.32 -5.20
N GLU A 68 7.35 -7.80 -5.51
CA GLU A 68 8.10 -6.88 -4.66
C GLU A 68 8.48 -5.66 -5.45
N GLY A 69 8.63 -4.53 -4.77
CA GLY A 69 8.98 -3.30 -5.45
C GLY A 69 9.26 -2.13 -4.52
N VAL A 70 9.31 -0.97 -5.14
CA VAL A 70 9.48 0.31 -4.45
C VAL A 70 8.46 1.32 -4.96
N MET A 71 8.00 2.16 -4.06
CA MET A 71 7.19 3.33 -4.37
C MET A 71 7.97 4.57 -3.95
N LEU A 72 8.18 5.48 -4.89
CA LEU A 72 8.86 6.75 -4.68
C LEU A 72 7.87 7.87 -4.97
N MET A 73 7.79 8.84 -4.08
CA MET A 73 6.98 10.03 -4.27
C MET A 73 7.80 11.27 -3.92
N GLU A 74 7.63 12.33 -4.70
CA GLU A 74 8.25 13.63 -4.48
C GLU A 74 7.28 14.75 -4.83
N ARG A 75 7.19 15.74 -3.95
CA ARG A 75 6.35 16.90 -4.20
C ARG A 75 6.84 17.70 -5.41
N PRO A 76 5.93 18.35 -6.14
CA PRO A 76 4.52 18.48 -5.80
C PRO A 76 3.65 17.26 -6.17
N ASP A 77 4.06 16.45 -7.17
CA ASP A 77 3.15 15.46 -7.78
C ASP A 77 3.86 14.29 -8.48
N LEU A 78 5.14 14.08 -8.21
CA LEU A 78 5.88 12.99 -8.84
C LEU A 78 5.65 11.68 -8.09
N ILE A 79 5.37 10.63 -8.86
CA ILE A 79 5.23 9.26 -8.36
C ILE A 79 5.91 8.26 -9.29
N ARG A 80 6.62 7.30 -8.69
CA ARG A 80 7.17 6.12 -9.34
C ARG A 80 6.74 4.90 -8.55
N TRP A 81 6.02 4.03 -9.20
CA TRP A 81 5.71 2.70 -8.69
C TRP A 81 6.50 1.71 -9.51
N GLU A 82 7.43 1.00 -8.91
CA GLU A 82 8.26 0.02 -9.60
C GLU A 82 8.17 -1.34 -8.95
N THR A 83 7.75 -2.33 -9.73
CA THR A 83 7.86 -3.74 -9.41
C THR A 83 9.23 -4.24 -9.84
N THR A 84 9.96 -4.88 -8.92
CA THR A 84 11.32 -5.36 -9.15
C THR A 84 11.39 -6.87 -9.28
N ALA A 85 10.39 -7.60 -8.78
CA ALA A 85 10.27 -9.05 -8.86
C ALA A 85 8.79 -9.48 -8.84
N PRO A 86 8.39 -10.59 -9.52
CA PRO A 86 9.21 -11.41 -10.39
C PRO A 86 9.44 -10.78 -11.77
N PHE A 87 8.59 -9.82 -12.18
CA PHE A 87 8.70 -9.07 -13.43
C PHE A 87 9.02 -7.62 -13.12
N GLN A 88 9.86 -7.01 -13.96
CA GLN A 88 10.24 -5.62 -13.76
C GLN A 88 9.33 -4.70 -14.56
N SER A 89 8.66 -3.81 -13.86
CA SER A 89 7.81 -2.79 -14.49
C SER A 89 7.90 -1.49 -13.71
N ILE A 90 7.76 -0.38 -14.41
CA ILE A 90 7.76 0.97 -13.83
C ILE A 90 6.50 1.68 -14.28
N LEU A 91 5.79 2.27 -13.34
CA LEU A 91 4.73 3.21 -13.58
C LEU A 91 5.17 4.58 -13.06
N LEU A 92 5.27 5.55 -13.95
CA LEU A 92 5.62 6.93 -13.64
C LEU A 92 4.42 7.84 -13.85
N GLY A 93 4.16 8.72 -12.90
CA GLY A 93 3.03 9.64 -12.97
C GLY A 93 3.36 11.03 -12.45
N ASN A 94 2.65 12.02 -12.98
CA ASN A 94 2.51 13.37 -12.46
C ASN A 94 1.12 13.92 -12.84
N HIS A 95 0.81 15.17 -12.46
CA HIS A 95 -0.49 15.79 -12.77
C HIS A 95 -0.81 15.89 -14.28
N LYS A 96 0.17 15.79 -15.17
CA LYS A 96 -0.03 15.93 -16.63
C LYS A 96 -0.13 14.61 -17.35
N SER A 97 0.67 13.61 -16.93
CA SER A 97 0.89 12.40 -17.71
C SER A 97 1.20 11.19 -16.84
N VAL A 98 1.01 10.04 -17.44
CA VAL A 98 1.39 8.74 -16.89
C VAL A 98 2.12 7.94 -17.98
N ALA A 99 3.16 7.22 -17.61
CA ALA A 99 3.90 6.33 -18.48
C ALA A 99 4.18 5.01 -17.77
N GLN A 100 4.06 3.91 -18.51
CA GLN A 100 4.38 2.58 -18.03
C GLN A 100 5.49 1.98 -18.89
N PHE A 101 6.40 1.27 -18.23
CA PHE A 101 7.48 0.55 -18.86
C PHE A 101 7.54 -0.87 -18.32
N GLU A 102 7.97 -1.78 -19.16
CA GLU A 102 8.33 -3.14 -18.77
C GLU A 102 9.74 -3.44 -19.24
N ARG A 103 10.46 -4.23 -18.46
CA ARG A 103 11.80 -4.68 -18.85
C ARG A 103 11.69 -5.96 -19.66
N THR A 104 12.17 -5.91 -20.89
CA THR A 104 12.19 -7.05 -21.82
C THR A 104 13.59 -7.17 -22.40
N GLU A 105 14.24 -8.32 -22.28
CA GLU A 105 15.58 -8.58 -22.80
C GLU A 105 16.66 -7.58 -22.32
N GLY A 106 16.48 -7.07 -21.10
CA GLY A 106 17.41 -6.12 -20.48
C GLY A 106 17.08 -4.64 -20.70
N ASP A 107 16.20 -4.32 -21.65
CA ASP A 107 15.83 -2.95 -21.98
C ASP A 107 14.45 -2.55 -21.47
N TRP A 108 14.27 -1.27 -21.14
CA TRP A 108 12.99 -0.70 -20.78
C TRP A 108 12.19 -0.38 -22.06
N LYS A 109 11.04 -1.04 -22.23
CA LYS A 109 10.10 -0.77 -23.33
C LYS A 109 8.88 -0.03 -22.79
N LYS A 110 8.59 1.13 -23.37
CA LYS A 110 7.39 1.91 -23.04
C LYS A 110 6.15 1.21 -23.55
N LEU A 111 5.16 1.03 -22.69
CA LEU A 111 3.90 0.38 -23.05
C LEU A 111 2.85 1.39 -23.50
N LYS A 112 1.97 0.95 -24.40
CA LYS A 112 0.74 1.67 -24.71
C LYS A 112 -0.29 1.35 -23.64
N LEU A 113 -0.70 2.36 -22.87
CA LEU A 113 -1.69 2.20 -21.82
C LEU A 113 -3.09 1.97 -22.42
N ALA A 114 -3.79 0.97 -21.91
CA ALA A 114 -5.17 0.69 -22.32
C ALA A 114 -6.15 1.76 -21.78
N PHE A 115 -5.93 2.21 -20.54
CA PHE A 115 -6.81 3.17 -19.85
C PHE A 115 -5.99 4.29 -19.18
N PRO A 116 -5.35 5.18 -19.97
CA PRO A 116 -4.40 6.16 -19.44
C PRO A 116 -5.06 7.17 -18.49
N GLN A 117 -6.31 7.54 -18.77
CA GLN A 117 -7.03 8.52 -17.92
C GLN A 117 -7.41 7.95 -16.55
N MET A 118 -7.86 6.70 -16.50
CA MET A 118 -8.17 6.02 -15.23
C MET A 118 -6.91 5.85 -14.39
N LEU A 119 -5.83 5.40 -15.01
CA LEU A 119 -4.55 5.21 -14.32
C LEU A 119 -3.99 6.54 -13.80
N ARG A 120 -4.09 7.62 -14.59
CA ARG A 120 -3.73 8.97 -14.15
C ARG A 120 -4.53 9.39 -12.93
N ARG A 121 -5.86 9.18 -12.92
CA ARG A 121 -6.72 9.51 -11.78
C ARG A 121 -6.31 8.78 -10.51
N VAL A 122 -5.99 7.49 -10.60
CA VAL A 122 -5.48 6.71 -9.46
C VAL A 122 -4.16 7.29 -8.95
N MET A 123 -3.22 7.62 -9.85
CA MET A 123 -1.94 8.22 -9.49
C MET A 123 -2.12 9.59 -8.83
N GLU A 124 -3.01 10.43 -9.36
CA GLU A 124 -3.36 11.73 -8.78
C GLU A 124 -3.90 11.57 -7.35
N GLN A 125 -4.77 10.60 -7.10
CA GLN A 125 -5.29 10.31 -5.77
C GLN A 125 -4.18 9.86 -4.80
N MET A 126 -3.26 9.01 -5.24
CA MET A 126 -2.10 8.61 -4.43
C MET A 126 -1.22 9.81 -4.06
N VAL A 127 -0.99 10.72 -5.02
CA VAL A 127 -0.26 11.96 -4.77
C VAL A 127 -1.01 12.88 -3.79
N GLN A 128 -2.33 13.02 -3.94
CA GLN A 128 -3.16 13.79 -3.02
C GLN A 128 -3.09 13.23 -1.60
N MET A 129 -3.17 11.92 -1.45
CA MET A 129 -2.99 11.24 -0.16
C MET A 129 -1.60 11.53 0.42
N HIS A 130 -0.54 11.42 -0.36
CA HIS A 130 0.82 11.76 0.07
C HIS A 130 0.97 13.24 0.46
N GLN A 131 0.23 14.13 -0.20
CA GLN A 131 0.19 15.56 0.16
C GLN A 131 -0.68 15.84 1.40
N GLY A 132 -1.36 14.84 1.94
CA GLY A 132 -2.30 15.01 3.05
C GLY A 132 -3.61 15.69 2.65
N LYS A 133 -3.94 15.78 1.35
CA LYS A 133 -5.19 16.37 0.87
C LYS A 133 -6.36 15.39 0.97
N LEU A 134 -6.62 14.88 2.18
CA LEU A 134 -7.66 13.87 2.41
C LEU A 134 -9.07 14.44 2.22
N ASP A 135 -9.27 15.74 2.46
CA ASP A 135 -10.56 16.39 2.21
C ASP A 135 -10.97 16.32 0.74
N ALA A 136 -10.01 16.35 -0.18
CA ALA A 136 -10.28 16.19 -1.61
C ALA A 136 -10.88 14.81 -1.93
N LEU A 137 -10.57 13.78 -1.12
CA LEU A 137 -11.09 12.43 -1.29
C LEU A 137 -12.54 12.28 -0.79
N THR A 138 -13.02 13.16 0.09
CA THR A 138 -14.40 13.08 0.61
C THR A 138 -15.46 13.30 -0.46
N GLY A 139 -15.12 13.99 -1.54
CA GLY A 139 -15.96 14.12 -2.72
C GLY A 139 -16.20 12.78 -3.43
N ASP A 140 -15.13 12.01 -3.59
CA ASP A 140 -15.12 10.77 -4.37
C ASP A 140 -15.39 9.51 -3.53
N TYR A 141 -15.15 9.56 -2.21
CA TYR A 141 -15.26 8.40 -1.30
C TYR A 141 -16.10 8.70 -0.06
N THR A 142 -16.75 7.67 0.45
CA THR A 142 -17.19 7.62 1.85
C THR A 142 -16.02 7.13 2.68
N ILE A 143 -15.64 7.91 3.71
CA ILE A 143 -14.47 7.64 4.55
C ILE A 143 -14.94 7.27 5.95
N SER A 144 -14.42 6.16 6.48
CA SER A 144 -14.59 5.77 7.87
C SER A 144 -13.24 5.45 8.51
N VAL A 145 -13.17 5.57 9.83
CA VAL A 145 -11.96 5.31 10.62
C VAL A 145 -12.31 4.38 11.76
N ALA A 146 -11.47 3.41 12.00
CA ALA A 146 -11.51 2.57 13.19
C ALA A 146 -10.12 2.53 13.83
N THR A 147 -10.06 2.47 15.15
CA THR A 147 -8.82 2.49 15.94
C THR A 147 -8.76 1.34 16.92
N GLY A 148 -7.55 0.93 17.28
CA GLY A 148 -7.27 -0.16 18.21
C GLY A 148 -5.76 -0.43 18.24
N SER A 149 -5.35 -1.68 18.16
CA SER A 149 -3.94 -2.04 18.01
C SER A 149 -3.32 -1.58 16.66
N VAL A 150 -4.16 -1.21 15.72
CA VAL A 150 -3.85 -0.52 14.46
C VAL A 150 -4.90 0.55 14.23
N ALA A 151 -4.59 1.53 13.39
CA ALA A 151 -5.59 2.44 12.85
C ALA A 151 -5.95 2.01 11.42
N VAL A 152 -7.24 2.00 11.10
CA VAL A 152 -7.74 1.63 9.76
C VAL A 152 -8.57 2.77 9.20
N VAL A 153 -8.19 3.26 8.04
CA VAL A 153 -8.98 4.21 7.26
C VAL A 153 -9.57 3.44 6.07
N THR A 154 -10.89 3.39 5.99
CA THR A 154 -11.60 2.72 4.89
C THR A 154 -12.21 3.75 3.97
N LEU A 155 -11.96 3.58 2.67
CA LEU A 155 -12.45 4.41 1.59
C LEU A 155 -13.38 3.57 0.70
N VAL A 156 -14.64 3.95 0.60
CA VAL A 156 -15.63 3.31 -0.28
C VAL A 156 -15.96 4.28 -1.42
N PRO A 157 -15.68 3.93 -2.68
CA PRO A 157 -15.95 4.80 -3.82
C PRO A 157 -17.44 5.14 -3.93
N LYS A 158 -17.77 6.40 -4.25
CA LYS A 158 -19.16 6.83 -4.54
C LYS A 158 -19.53 6.63 -6.01
N ASP A 159 -18.55 6.74 -6.90
CA ASP A 159 -18.72 6.57 -8.34
C ASP A 159 -18.95 5.08 -8.69
N GLU A 160 -20.01 4.79 -9.46
CA GLU A 160 -20.39 3.42 -9.82
C GLU A 160 -19.40 2.74 -10.75
N MET A 161 -18.74 3.50 -11.62
CA MET A 161 -17.72 2.96 -12.52
C MET A 161 -16.50 2.49 -11.71
N ILE A 162 -16.10 3.29 -10.70
CA ILE A 162 -15.01 2.89 -9.80
C ILE A 162 -15.44 1.71 -8.95
N ARG A 163 -16.67 1.68 -8.42
CA ARG A 163 -17.21 0.56 -7.65
C ARG A 163 -17.28 -0.75 -8.43
N SER A 164 -17.40 -0.69 -9.74
CA SER A 164 -17.41 -1.90 -10.58
C SER A 164 -16.06 -2.66 -10.57
N VAL A 165 -14.97 -2.00 -10.16
CA VAL A 165 -13.61 -2.57 -10.09
C VAL A 165 -12.98 -2.51 -8.70
N LEU A 166 -13.45 -1.61 -7.83
CA LEU A 166 -12.94 -1.40 -6.48
C LEU A 166 -14.11 -1.24 -5.51
N SER A 167 -14.39 -2.23 -4.67
CA SER A 167 -15.47 -2.15 -3.67
C SER A 167 -15.07 -1.32 -2.46
N SER A 168 -13.82 -1.44 -2.00
CA SER A 168 -13.25 -0.63 -0.92
C SER A 168 -11.74 -0.63 -0.94
N LEU A 169 -11.16 0.39 -0.31
CA LEU A 169 -9.73 0.52 -0.04
C LEU A 169 -9.55 0.65 1.48
N GLU A 170 -8.78 -0.25 2.09
CA GLU A 170 -8.42 -0.18 3.50
C GLU A 170 -6.96 0.24 3.64
N ILE A 171 -6.69 1.27 4.40
CA ILE A 171 -5.36 1.76 4.73
C ILE A 171 -5.11 1.49 6.20
N LYS A 172 -4.26 0.50 6.49
CA LYS A 172 -3.86 0.15 7.85
C LYS A 172 -2.60 0.91 8.21
N MET A 173 -2.66 1.62 9.31
CA MET A 173 -1.61 2.50 9.79
C MET A 173 -1.15 2.11 11.19
N GLN A 174 -0.04 2.69 11.64
CA GLN A 174 0.32 2.67 13.05
C GLN A 174 -0.82 3.28 13.89
N PRO A 175 -0.99 2.89 15.17
CA PRO A 175 -2.06 3.41 16.01
C PRO A 175 -2.03 4.95 16.17
N ASP A 176 -0.84 5.53 16.08
CA ASP A 176 -0.60 6.97 16.15
C ASP A 176 -0.67 7.68 14.78
N PHE A 177 -1.06 6.94 13.73
CA PHE A 177 -1.12 7.40 12.34
C PHE A 177 0.22 7.90 11.77
N SER A 178 1.34 7.52 12.35
CA SER A 178 2.67 7.98 11.94
C SER A 178 3.16 7.35 10.61
N ALA A 179 2.71 6.14 10.29
CA ALA A 179 3.12 5.43 9.08
C ALA A 179 2.03 4.49 8.57
N THR A 180 1.92 4.37 7.25
CA THR A 180 1.11 3.35 6.59
C THR A 180 1.85 2.01 6.61
N ARG A 181 1.19 0.96 7.06
CA ARG A 181 1.72 -0.40 7.11
C ARG A 181 1.25 -1.25 5.93
N GLU A 182 -0.02 -1.14 5.62
CA GLU A 182 -0.66 -2.01 4.64
C GLU A 182 -1.79 -1.25 3.93
N VAL A 183 -1.97 -1.55 2.68
CA VAL A 183 -3.14 -1.13 1.90
C VAL A 183 -3.78 -2.37 1.30
N VAL A 184 -5.09 -2.53 1.46
CA VAL A 184 -5.86 -3.62 0.87
C VAL A 184 -6.92 -3.04 -0.05
N MET A 185 -6.87 -3.43 -1.31
CA MET A 185 -7.87 -3.11 -2.33
C MET A 185 -8.79 -4.30 -2.51
N HIS A 186 -10.06 -4.13 -2.20
CA HIS A 186 -11.09 -5.17 -2.37
C HIS A 186 -11.84 -4.97 -3.69
N GLU A 187 -11.99 -6.03 -4.44
CA GLU A 187 -12.75 -6.04 -5.69
C GLU A 187 -14.18 -6.59 -5.45
N PRO A 188 -15.18 -6.18 -6.25
CA PRO A 188 -16.54 -6.73 -6.14
C PRO A 188 -16.60 -8.25 -6.36
N SER A 189 -15.64 -8.80 -7.09
CA SER A 189 -15.45 -10.24 -7.29
C SER A 189 -15.19 -11.01 -5.99
N GLY A 190 -14.78 -10.31 -4.91
CA GLY A 190 -14.26 -10.88 -3.67
C GLY A 190 -12.76 -11.19 -3.75
N GLU A 191 -12.11 -10.86 -4.85
CA GLU A 191 -10.66 -10.84 -4.97
C GLU A 191 -10.09 -9.60 -4.28
N PHE A 192 -8.81 -9.64 -3.92
CA PHE A 192 -8.17 -8.48 -3.29
C PHE A 192 -6.69 -8.42 -3.62
N THR A 193 -6.17 -7.20 -3.57
CA THR A 193 -4.74 -6.92 -3.63
C THR A 193 -4.31 -6.31 -2.30
N ARG A 194 -3.32 -6.93 -1.65
CA ARG A 194 -2.71 -6.46 -0.41
C ARG A 194 -1.31 -5.93 -0.73
N ILE A 195 -1.00 -4.73 -0.25
CA ILE A 195 0.31 -4.11 -0.37
C ILE A 195 0.82 -3.87 1.03
N ILE A 196 1.95 -4.49 1.39
CA ILE A 196 2.58 -4.37 2.70
C ILE A 196 3.82 -3.51 2.53
N PHE A 197 3.83 -2.35 3.16
CA PHE A 197 4.96 -1.44 3.14
C PHE A 197 5.99 -1.84 4.19
N ARG A 198 7.24 -1.82 3.73
CA ARG A 198 8.42 -2.04 4.56
C ARG A 198 9.31 -0.83 4.38
N ARG A 199 10.26 -0.60 5.24
CA ARG A 199 11.32 0.42 5.10
C ARG A 199 10.85 1.74 4.44
N GLU A 200 10.23 2.57 5.25
CA GLU A 200 9.91 3.94 4.86
C GLU A 200 11.12 4.84 5.11
N ARG A 201 11.53 5.61 4.10
CA ARG A 201 12.48 6.73 4.22
C ARG A 201 11.80 8.00 3.78
N ARG A 202 11.91 9.04 4.58
CA ARG A 202 11.31 10.35 4.35
C ARG A 202 12.36 11.37 3.98
N ASP A 203 11.91 12.43 3.30
CA ASP A 203 12.73 13.59 2.91
C ASP A 203 14.03 13.21 2.18
N VAL A 204 13.93 12.16 1.36
CA VAL A 204 15.03 11.66 0.53
C VAL A 204 15.24 12.53 -0.69
N LYS A 205 16.50 12.75 -1.08
CA LYS A 205 16.85 13.43 -2.32
C LYS A 205 17.01 12.40 -3.43
N PHE A 206 16.11 12.43 -4.39
CA PHE A 206 16.18 11.52 -5.53
C PHE A 206 17.17 12.04 -6.58
N PRO A 207 17.95 11.15 -7.22
CA PRO A 207 18.84 11.54 -8.32
C PRO A 207 18.05 12.03 -9.53
N LEU A 208 18.67 12.87 -10.34
CA LEU A 208 18.09 13.38 -11.58
C LEU A 208 17.71 12.20 -12.48
N GLY A 209 16.54 12.27 -13.10
CA GLY A 209 16.04 11.21 -13.99
C GLY A 209 15.24 10.12 -13.29
N THR A 210 15.12 10.11 -11.95
CA THR A 210 14.31 9.12 -11.22
C THR A 210 12.87 9.05 -11.73
N PHE A 211 12.29 10.19 -12.10
CA PHE A 211 10.90 10.31 -12.58
C PHE A 211 10.79 10.66 -14.07
N ASP A 212 11.86 10.43 -14.84
CA ASP A 212 11.86 10.71 -16.29
C ASP A 212 10.95 9.74 -17.03
N GLN A 213 9.91 10.25 -17.68
CA GLN A 213 8.93 9.47 -18.46
C GLN A 213 9.39 9.18 -19.90
N ALA A 214 10.52 9.70 -20.33
CA ALA A 214 11.13 9.37 -21.60
C ALA A 214 12.13 8.21 -21.47
N LYS A 215 12.96 8.28 -20.41
CA LYS A 215 14.02 7.30 -20.15
C LYS A 215 14.17 7.11 -18.63
N PRO A 216 13.44 6.18 -18.01
CA PRO A 216 13.50 5.98 -16.57
C PRO A 216 14.90 5.53 -16.13
N LEU A 217 15.39 6.14 -15.05
CA LEU A 217 16.62 5.70 -14.40
C LEU A 217 16.43 4.30 -13.79
N ASP A 218 17.44 3.44 -13.89
CA ASP A 218 17.40 2.11 -13.28
C ASP A 218 17.30 2.22 -11.74
N ILE A 219 16.48 1.37 -11.11
CA ILE A 219 16.26 1.41 -9.67
C ILE A 219 17.54 1.12 -8.87
N ALA A 220 18.46 0.34 -9.42
CA ALA A 220 19.74 0.09 -8.77
C ALA A 220 20.55 1.38 -8.60
N ALA A 221 20.54 2.26 -9.61
CA ALA A 221 21.18 3.58 -9.55
C ALA A 221 20.48 4.49 -8.53
N VAL A 222 19.15 4.47 -8.48
CA VAL A 222 18.38 5.22 -7.47
C VAL A 222 18.71 4.74 -6.07
N LYS A 223 18.69 3.42 -5.82
CA LYS A 223 19.01 2.84 -4.51
C LYS A 223 20.45 3.12 -4.08
N ALA A 224 21.41 3.04 -5.00
CA ALA A 224 22.81 3.36 -4.71
C ALA A 224 22.97 4.83 -4.29
N ALA A 225 22.32 5.77 -4.98
CA ALA A 225 22.35 7.17 -4.62
C ALA A 225 21.72 7.43 -3.23
N LEU A 226 20.61 6.74 -2.91
CA LEU A 226 19.95 6.85 -1.60
C LEU A 226 20.76 6.21 -0.46
N SER A 227 21.59 5.22 -0.75
CA SER A 227 22.44 4.56 0.26
C SER A 227 23.69 5.38 0.60
N ASN A 228 24.12 6.25 -0.31
CA ASN A 228 25.30 7.11 -0.16
C ASN A 228 24.93 8.52 0.33
N ALA A 229 23.66 8.82 0.56
CA ALA A 229 23.23 10.08 1.17
C ALA A 229 23.57 10.05 2.68
N PRO A 230 24.15 11.11 3.22
CA PRO A 230 24.56 11.22 4.61
C PRO A 230 23.37 11.16 5.57
#